data_70ae75038fd67fce7478a5ba2f926c04
#
_entry.id   70ae75038fd67fce7478a5ba2f926c04
#
_cell.length_a   1.000
_cell.length_b   1.000
_cell.length_c   1.000
_cell.angle_alpha   90.00
_cell.angle_beta   90.00
_cell.angle_gamma   90.00
#
_symmetry.space_group_name_H-M   'P 1'
#
loop_
_entity.id
_entity.type
_entity.pdbx_description
1 polymer ?
#
loop_
_entity_poly.entity_id
_entity_poly.type
_entity_poly.pdbx_seq_one_letter_code
_entity_poly.pdbx_strand_id
1 'polypeptide(L)'
;VAMRDAGCTLDEAVTWLEAEKATNNIFFTVGNLDYLIKGGRIGKVSGRAANLLGIKPMILFKDGEIFSGGVARGRQKSFEKALDQLMNYLDANGGTPDDYRLIVGYGYDEEEGKRLWLQTRAALRAKYPAAACEVGLLQIGCTIAVHTGPYALGMGVMRRWKKQQ
;
A
#
# COMPACT_ATOMS: atom_id res chain seq x y z
N VAL A 1 7.01 -15.59 -9.24
CA VAL A 1 6.82 -15.76 -10.72
C VAL A 1 8.07 -15.26 -11.44
N ALA A 2 8.43 -13.95 -11.39
CA ALA A 2 9.57 -13.38 -12.13
C ALA A 2 10.89 -14.15 -11.92
N MET A 3 11.21 -14.50 -10.67
CA MET A 3 12.42 -15.28 -10.35
C MET A 3 12.38 -16.69 -10.96
N ARG A 4 11.23 -17.37 -10.83
CA ARG A 4 11.03 -18.69 -11.47
C ARG A 4 11.21 -18.63 -12.97
N ASP A 5 10.59 -17.65 -13.62
CA ASP A 5 10.65 -17.49 -15.08
C ASP A 5 12.06 -17.09 -15.57
N ALA A 6 12.87 -16.52 -14.67
CA ALA A 6 14.29 -16.24 -14.93
C ALA A 6 15.22 -17.43 -14.62
N GLY A 7 14.68 -18.56 -14.16
CA GLY A 7 15.43 -19.78 -13.86
C GLY A 7 16.06 -19.83 -12.46
N CYS A 8 15.66 -18.94 -11.54
CA CYS A 8 16.13 -19.00 -10.15
C CYS A 8 15.62 -20.27 -9.46
N THR A 9 16.45 -20.84 -8.62
CA THR A 9 16.08 -21.93 -7.72
C THR A 9 15.13 -21.46 -6.61
N LEU A 10 14.52 -22.41 -5.90
CA LEU A 10 13.69 -22.10 -4.75
C LEU A 10 14.50 -21.40 -3.63
N ASP A 11 15.71 -21.88 -3.37
CA ASP A 11 16.57 -21.34 -2.30
C ASP A 11 17.01 -19.90 -2.60
N GLU A 12 17.33 -19.59 -3.85
CA GLU A 12 17.62 -18.21 -4.28
C GLU A 12 16.40 -17.31 -4.11
N ALA A 13 15.20 -17.81 -4.46
CA ALA A 13 13.96 -17.06 -4.30
C ALA A 13 13.63 -16.80 -2.82
N VAL A 14 13.79 -17.81 -1.95
CA VAL A 14 13.58 -17.67 -0.51
C VAL A 14 14.59 -16.70 0.10
N THR A 15 15.87 -16.84 -0.23
CA THR A 15 16.95 -15.95 0.25
C THR A 15 16.64 -14.50 -0.09
N TRP A 16 16.26 -14.21 -1.34
CA TRP A 16 15.90 -12.86 -1.75
C TRP A 16 14.65 -12.33 -1.03
N LEU A 17 13.60 -13.16 -0.92
CA LEU A 17 12.36 -12.76 -0.24
C LEU A 17 12.58 -12.48 1.24
N GLU A 18 13.39 -13.29 1.92
CA GLU A 18 13.74 -13.05 3.32
C GLU A 18 14.53 -11.74 3.52
N ALA A 19 15.44 -11.42 2.61
CA ALA A 19 16.18 -10.17 2.64
C ALA A 19 15.30 -8.94 2.40
N GLU A 20 14.32 -9.04 1.49
CA GLU A 20 13.54 -7.89 1.03
C GLU A 20 12.14 -7.77 1.65
N LYS A 21 11.68 -8.75 2.42
CA LYS A 21 10.33 -8.73 3.01
C LYS A 21 10.04 -7.50 3.87
N ALA A 22 11.04 -6.95 4.55
CA ALA A 22 10.90 -5.74 5.36
C ALA A 22 10.65 -4.47 4.53
N THR A 23 10.93 -4.51 3.20
CA THR A 23 10.60 -3.40 2.30
C THR A 23 9.12 -3.35 1.92
N ASN A 24 8.34 -4.39 2.28
CA ASN A 24 6.91 -4.42 2.00
C ASN A 24 6.15 -3.51 2.98
N ASN A 25 5.58 -2.44 2.45
CA ASN A 25 4.75 -1.53 3.20
C ASN A 25 3.41 -1.28 2.47
N ILE A 26 2.33 -1.13 3.23
CA ILE A 26 1.02 -0.77 2.68
C ILE A 26 0.48 0.43 3.45
N PHE A 27 0.18 1.50 2.73
CA PHE A 27 -0.42 2.73 3.23
C PHE A 27 -1.88 2.75 2.80
N PHE A 28 -2.82 2.67 3.73
CA PHE A 28 -4.22 2.55 3.35
C PHE A 28 -5.17 3.24 4.33
N THR A 29 -6.39 3.45 3.87
CA THR A 29 -7.51 3.93 4.65
C THR A 29 -8.69 2.97 4.52
N VAL A 30 -9.61 3.03 5.46
CA VAL A 30 -10.84 2.23 5.46
C VAL A 30 -12.06 3.14 5.58
N GLY A 31 -13.24 2.62 5.31
CA GLY A 31 -14.49 3.34 5.47
C GLY A 31 -14.74 3.77 6.92
N ASN A 32 -14.59 2.80 7.83
CA ASN A 32 -14.62 2.94 9.29
C ASN A 32 -13.76 1.85 9.93
N LEU A 33 -13.62 1.87 11.25
CA LEU A 33 -12.81 0.89 12.00
C LEU A 33 -13.59 -0.37 12.42
N ASP A 34 -14.91 -0.43 12.19
CA ASP A 34 -15.76 -1.50 12.73
C ASP A 34 -15.32 -2.90 12.26
N TYR A 35 -14.94 -3.02 10.99
CA TYR A 35 -14.46 -4.28 10.42
C TYR A 35 -13.14 -4.72 11.05
N LEU A 36 -12.20 -3.79 11.26
CA LEU A 36 -10.93 -4.08 11.93
C LEU A 36 -11.14 -4.51 13.38
N ILE A 37 -12.07 -3.84 14.09
CA ILE A 37 -12.43 -4.17 15.48
C ILE A 37 -13.05 -5.56 15.55
N LYS A 38 -14.12 -5.81 14.76
CA LYS A 38 -14.83 -7.10 14.73
C LYS A 38 -13.93 -8.24 14.29
N GLY A 39 -13.04 -7.97 13.34
CA GLY A 39 -12.07 -8.93 12.83
C GLY A 39 -10.85 -9.15 13.72
N GLY A 40 -10.72 -8.45 14.85
CA GLY A 40 -9.58 -8.55 15.75
C GLY A 40 -8.26 -8.03 15.15
N ARG A 41 -8.33 -7.20 14.11
CA ARG A 41 -7.16 -6.61 13.41
C ARG A 41 -6.98 -5.12 13.70
N ILE A 42 -7.61 -4.62 14.76
CA ILE A 42 -7.45 -3.20 15.12
C ILE A 42 -6.01 -2.87 15.56
N GLY A 43 -5.28 -3.84 16.10
CA GLY A 43 -3.87 -3.74 16.43
C GLY A 43 -3.51 -2.45 17.19
N LYS A 44 -2.42 -1.82 16.78
CA LYS A 44 -1.91 -0.55 17.34
C LYS A 44 -2.62 0.69 16.75
N VAL A 45 -3.70 0.52 15.97
CA VAL A 45 -4.51 1.61 15.39
C VAL A 45 -5.45 2.21 16.42
N SER A 46 -5.71 1.50 17.51
CA SER A 46 -6.64 1.91 18.58
C SER A 46 -6.19 3.19 19.29
N GLY A 47 -7.05 4.17 19.39
CA GLY A 47 -6.92 5.19 20.39
C GLY A 47 -7.40 6.60 20.10
N ARG A 48 -7.58 7.10 18.89
CA ARG A 48 -8.01 8.50 18.70
C ARG A 48 -8.94 8.77 17.51
N ALA A 49 -9.14 7.82 16.63
CA ALA A 49 -9.89 8.06 15.37
C ALA A 49 -11.27 7.40 15.32
N ALA A 50 -11.63 6.62 16.34
CA ALA A 50 -12.74 5.67 16.24
C ALA A 50 -14.12 6.31 16.06
N ASN A 51 -14.37 7.56 16.51
CA ASN A 51 -15.72 8.10 16.60
C ASN A 51 -15.87 9.57 16.21
N LEU A 52 -14.90 10.17 15.51
CA LEU A 52 -15.04 11.56 15.06
C LEU A 52 -15.63 11.61 13.66
N LEU A 53 -16.76 12.29 13.51
CA LEU A 53 -17.46 12.48 12.25
C LEU A 53 -16.52 13.06 11.19
N GLY A 54 -16.44 12.41 10.03
CA GLY A 54 -15.62 12.85 8.92
C GLY A 54 -14.12 12.55 9.03
N ILE A 55 -13.67 11.92 10.12
CA ILE A 55 -12.27 11.49 10.26
C ILE A 55 -12.10 10.10 9.64
N LYS A 56 -11.06 9.96 8.80
CA LYS A 56 -10.65 8.70 8.19
C LYS A 56 -9.35 8.22 8.80
N PRO A 57 -9.28 6.99 9.32
CA PRO A 57 -8.03 6.44 9.83
C PRO A 57 -7.07 6.17 8.66
N MET A 58 -5.81 6.51 8.88
CA MET A 58 -4.72 6.06 8.04
C MET A 58 -4.04 4.89 8.74
N ILE A 59 -3.78 3.85 8.00
CA ILE A 59 -3.22 2.61 8.51
C ILE A 59 -1.95 2.29 7.72
N LEU A 60 -0.92 1.91 8.44
CA LEU A 60 0.33 1.40 7.90
C LEU A 60 0.43 -0.08 8.23
N PHE A 61 0.59 -0.91 7.21
CA PHE A 61 1.01 -2.29 7.37
C PHE A 61 2.51 -2.39 7.05
N LYS A 62 3.30 -2.84 8.01
CA LYS A 62 4.73 -3.13 7.87
C LYS A 62 5.16 -4.19 8.88
N ASP A 63 6.22 -4.91 8.59
CA ASP A 63 6.80 -5.93 9.48
C ASP A 63 5.78 -6.98 9.97
N GLY A 64 4.77 -7.29 9.14
CA GLY A 64 3.70 -8.24 9.47
C GLY A 64 2.60 -7.70 10.39
N GLU A 65 2.65 -6.42 10.78
CA GLU A 65 1.71 -5.79 11.72
C GLU A 65 1.05 -4.55 11.15
N ILE A 66 -0.06 -4.12 11.76
CA ILE A 66 -0.72 -2.86 11.45
C ILE A 66 -0.45 -1.81 12.52
N PHE A 67 -0.18 -0.59 12.06
CA PHE A 67 0.12 0.58 12.88
C PHE A 67 -0.80 1.74 12.50
N SER A 68 -0.93 2.71 13.41
CA SER A 68 -1.58 3.97 13.09
C SER A 68 -0.69 4.77 12.12
N GLY A 69 -1.19 5.06 10.94
CA GLY A 69 -0.62 6.02 9.98
C GLY A 69 -1.13 7.45 10.20
N GLY A 70 -1.84 7.69 11.31
CA GLY A 70 -2.48 8.95 11.63
C GLY A 70 -3.93 9.03 11.15
N VAL A 71 -4.41 10.23 10.89
CA VAL A 71 -5.79 10.49 10.46
C VAL A 71 -5.84 11.50 9.33
N ALA A 72 -6.91 11.47 8.54
CA ALA A 72 -7.23 12.48 7.54
C ALA A 72 -8.68 12.95 7.72
N ARG A 73 -8.97 14.21 7.40
CA ARG A 73 -10.33 14.72 7.44
C ARG A 73 -10.98 14.56 6.06
N GLY A 74 -11.91 13.63 5.99
CA GLY A 74 -12.62 13.31 4.74
C GLY A 74 -11.89 12.31 3.85
N ARG A 75 -12.64 11.76 2.90
CA ARG A 75 -12.19 10.65 2.04
C ARG A 75 -11.08 11.09 1.09
N GLN A 76 -11.25 12.23 0.43
CA GLN A 76 -10.26 12.73 -0.54
C GLN A 76 -8.90 13.00 0.12
N LYS A 77 -8.88 13.65 1.30
CA LYS A 77 -7.64 13.89 2.03
C LYS A 77 -6.96 12.62 2.53
N SER A 78 -7.73 11.53 2.71
CA SER A 78 -7.11 10.25 3.04
C SER A 78 -6.34 9.64 1.86
N PHE A 79 -6.76 9.90 0.62
CA PHE A 79 -6.03 9.48 -0.58
C PHE A 79 -4.72 10.27 -0.74
N GLU A 80 -4.82 11.59 -0.61
CA GLU A 80 -3.65 12.49 -0.65
C GLU A 80 -2.61 12.06 0.40
N LYS A 81 -3.06 11.81 1.63
CA LYS A 81 -2.18 11.36 2.71
C LYS A 81 -1.54 9.98 2.47
N ALA A 82 -2.28 9.04 1.87
CA ALA A 82 -1.71 7.76 1.50
C ALA A 82 -0.63 7.92 0.41
N LEU A 83 -0.87 8.80 -0.56
CA LEU A 83 0.10 9.15 -1.60
C LEU A 83 1.35 9.81 -0.99
N ASP A 84 1.19 10.78 -0.09
CA ASP A 84 2.30 11.42 0.62
C ASP A 84 3.14 10.38 1.38
N GLN A 85 2.50 9.43 2.04
CA GLN A 85 3.19 8.35 2.76
C GLN A 85 4.02 7.46 1.82
N LEU A 86 3.49 7.12 0.63
CA LEU A 86 4.24 6.40 -0.39
C LEU A 86 5.43 7.23 -0.89
N MET A 87 5.22 8.50 -1.21
CA MET A 87 6.30 9.38 -1.70
C MET A 87 7.41 9.55 -0.67
N ASN A 88 7.04 9.74 0.60
CA ASN A 88 8.00 9.82 1.71
C ASN A 88 8.77 8.50 1.91
N TYR A 89 8.10 7.35 1.70
CA TYR A 89 8.76 6.05 1.76
C TYR A 89 9.83 5.93 0.66
N LEU A 90 9.51 6.31 -0.58
CA LEU A 90 10.46 6.27 -1.69
C LEU A 90 11.65 7.20 -1.42
N ASP A 91 11.42 8.39 -0.89
CA ASP A 91 12.49 9.34 -0.52
C ASP A 91 13.42 8.79 0.56
N ALA A 92 12.84 8.15 1.56
CA ALA A 92 13.60 7.61 2.69
C ALA A 92 14.42 6.36 2.33
N ASN A 93 13.97 5.57 1.34
CA ASN A 93 14.59 4.29 0.99
C ASN A 93 15.40 4.34 -0.31
N GLY A 94 15.43 5.47 -0.99
CA GLY A 94 16.24 5.73 -2.18
C GLY A 94 15.79 4.92 -3.41
N GLY A 95 16.50 5.13 -4.51
CA GLY A 95 16.17 4.54 -5.81
C GLY A 95 15.07 5.31 -6.55
N THR A 96 14.51 4.68 -7.54
CA THR A 96 13.43 5.20 -8.37
C THR A 96 12.19 4.32 -8.24
N PRO A 97 11.00 4.76 -8.68
CA PRO A 97 9.80 3.90 -8.71
C PRO A 97 10.00 2.57 -9.43
N ASP A 98 10.94 2.49 -10.39
CA ASP A 98 11.24 1.27 -11.16
C ASP A 98 12.00 0.21 -10.35
N ASP A 99 12.55 0.61 -9.20
CA ASP A 99 13.18 -0.30 -8.23
C ASP A 99 12.17 -0.99 -7.33
N TYR A 100 10.90 -0.63 -7.45
CA TYR A 100 9.82 -1.13 -6.61
C TYR A 100 8.67 -1.72 -7.43
N ARG A 101 7.95 -2.65 -6.83
CA ARG A 101 6.62 -3.05 -7.25
C ARG A 101 5.64 -2.13 -6.51
N LEU A 102 4.91 -1.32 -7.26
CA LEU A 102 3.90 -0.39 -6.76
C LEU A 102 2.51 -0.87 -7.17
N ILE A 103 1.59 -0.85 -6.23
CA ILE A 103 0.21 -1.34 -6.44
C ILE A 103 -0.75 -0.39 -5.75
N VAL A 104 -1.85 -0.04 -6.43
CA VAL A 104 -3.05 0.51 -5.81
C VAL A 104 -4.07 -0.60 -5.62
N GLY A 105 -4.56 -0.76 -4.39
CA GLY A 105 -5.60 -1.71 -4.04
C GLY A 105 -6.89 -0.99 -3.67
N TYR A 106 -8.03 -1.43 -4.21
CA TYR A 106 -9.36 -0.92 -3.89
C TYR A 106 -10.30 -2.04 -3.44
N GLY A 107 -11.26 -1.72 -2.56
CA GLY A 107 -12.28 -2.65 -2.11
C GLY A 107 -13.43 -2.77 -3.12
N TYR A 108 -14.57 -2.18 -2.79
CA TYR A 108 -15.78 -2.23 -3.62
C TYR A 108 -15.79 -1.19 -4.74
N ASP A 109 -15.32 0.03 -4.46
CA ASP A 109 -15.40 1.18 -5.37
C ASP A 109 -14.19 1.24 -6.31
N GLU A 110 -14.35 0.68 -7.52
CA GLU A 110 -13.32 0.68 -8.55
C GLU A 110 -12.98 2.10 -9.03
N GLU A 111 -13.95 2.99 -9.08
CA GLU A 111 -13.72 4.37 -9.55
C GLU A 111 -12.86 5.17 -8.56
N GLU A 112 -13.02 4.95 -7.27
CA GLU A 112 -12.07 5.48 -6.28
C GLU A 112 -10.66 4.90 -6.49
N GLY A 113 -10.58 3.60 -6.76
CA GLY A 113 -9.32 2.92 -7.07
C GLY A 113 -8.63 3.52 -8.29
N LYS A 114 -9.34 3.71 -9.39
CA LYS A 114 -8.83 4.32 -10.62
C LYS A 114 -8.37 5.75 -10.40
N ARG A 115 -9.13 6.56 -9.63
CA ARG A 115 -8.73 7.94 -9.30
C ARG A 115 -7.40 7.97 -8.53
N LEU A 116 -7.26 7.17 -7.48
CA LEU A 116 -6.02 7.09 -6.73
C LEU A 116 -4.86 6.60 -7.60
N TRP A 117 -5.10 5.60 -8.44
CA TRP A 117 -4.12 5.07 -9.37
C TRP A 117 -3.62 6.12 -10.36
N LEU A 118 -4.52 6.91 -10.96
CA LEU A 118 -4.16 8.01 -11.86
C LEU A 118 -3.37 9.10 -11.13
N GLN A 119 -3.79 9.49 -9.93
CA GLN A 119 -3.09 10.47 -9.11
C GLN A 119 -1.68 9.99 -8.74
N THR A 120 -1.54 8.73 -8.33
CA THR A 120 -0.25 8.11 -8.01
C THR A 120 0.69 8.14 -9.20
N ARG A 121 0.23 7.70 -10.37
CA ARG A 121 1.04 7.72 -11.59
C ARG A 121 1.45 9.13 -12.00
N ALA A 122 0.55 10.10 -11.90
CA ALA A 122 0.84 11.50 -12.21
C ALA A 122 1.90 12.07 -11.26
N ALA A 123 1.77 11.85 -9.96
CA ALA A 123 2.73 12.32 -8.97
C ALA A 123 4.13 11.68 -9.16
N LEU A 124 4.18 10.37 -9.42
CA LEU A 124 5.43 9.67 -9.69
C LEU A 124 6.12 10.18 -10.93
N ARG A 125 5.40 10.37 -12.03
CA ARG A 125 5.95 10.91 -13.29
C ARG A 125 6.44 12.35 -13.16
N ALA A 126 5.74 13.16 -12.38
CA ALA A 126 6.17 14.54 -12.11
C ALA A 126 7.50 14.59 -11.35
N LYS A 127 7.69 13.69 -10.39
CA LYS A 127 8.89 13.63 -9.55
C LYS A 127 10.04 12.85 -10.21
N TYR A 128 9.73 11.80 -10.95
CA TYR A 128 10.69 10.88 -11.58
C TYR A 128 10.46 10.79 -13.10
N PRO A 129 10.72 11.86 -13.86
CA PRO A 129 10.35 11.92 -15.29
C PRO A 129 11.07 10.88 -16.17
N ALA A 130 12.22 10.37 -15.72
CA ALA A 130 12.97 9.33 -16.43
C ALA A 130 12.54 7.90 -16.09
N ALA A 131 11.70 7.71 -15.08
CA ALA A 131 11.24 6.38 -14.67
C ALA A 131 9.97 5.96 -15.43
N ALA A 132 9.80 4.66 -15.67
CA ALA A 132 8.58 4.13 -16.29
C ALA A 132 7.34 4.29 -15.39
N CYS A 133 7.56 4.32 -14.06
CA CYS A 133 6.54 4.53 -13.05
C CYS A 133 5.35 3.56 -13.21
N GLU A 134 5.64 2.26 -13.32
CA GLU A 134 4.62 1.23 -13.38
C GLU A 134 3.90 1.08 -12.05
N VAL A 135 2.59 1.25 -12.06
CA VAL A 135 1.72 1.05 -10.90
C VAL A 135 0.60 0.09 -11.28
N GLY A 136 0.49 -1.01 -10.56
CA GLY A 136 -0.62 -1.95 -10.72
C GLY A 136 -1.90 -1.40 -10.09
N LEU A 137 -3.04 -1.88 -10.58
CA LEU A 137 -4.35 -1.66 -9.98
C LEU A 137 -5.00 -3.02 -9.74
N LEU A 138 -5.48 -3.27 -8.53
CA LEU A 138 -6.14 -4.53 -8.21
C LEU A 138 -7.30 -4.35 -7.22
N GLN A 139 -8.29 -5.25 -7.31
CA GLN A 139 -9.33 -5.34 -6.30
C GLN A 139 -8.84 -6.16 -5.10
N ILE A 140 -9.10 -5.65 -3.90
CA ILE A 140 -8.79 -6.34 -2.64
C ILE A 140 -9.71 -7.55 -2.50
N GLY A 141 -9.13 -8.73 -2.34
CA GLY A 141 -9.86 -9.97 -2.19
C GLY A 141 -10.68 -10.04 -0.89
N CYS A 142 -11.71 -10.88 -0.89
CA CYS A 142 -12.67 -11.00 0.23
C CYS A 142 -12.00 -11.37 1.56
N THR A 143 -10.94 -12.17 1.56
CA THR A 143 -10.18 -12.54 2.77
C THR A 143 -9.66 -11.31 3.53
N ILE A 144 -9.23 -10.27 2.81
CA ILE A 144 -8.81 -9.01 3.43
C ILE A 144 -10.02 -8.12 3.70
N ALA A 145 -10.99 -8.10 2.78
CA ALA A 145 -12.17 -7.23 2.87
C ALA A 145 -13.03 -7.51 4.11
N VAL A 146 -13.08 -8.75 4.63
CA VAL A 146 -13.79 -9.06 5.89
C VAL A 146 -13.23 -8.32 7.09
N HIS A 147 -11.96 -7.92 7.05
CA HIS A 147 -11.28 -7.16 8.10
C HIS A 147 -11.22 -5.66 7.84
N THR A 148 -11.13 -5.25 6.57
CA THR A 148 -10.98 -3.83 6.21
C THR A 148 -12.29 -3.17 5.81
N GLY A 149 -13.30 -3.98 5.54
CA GLY A 149 -14.56 -3.53 4.98
C GLY A 149 -14.47 -3.22 3.48
N PRO A 150 -15.63 -2.89 2.86
CA PRO A 150 -15.73 -2.71 1.42
C PRO A 150 -15.03 -1.46 0.89
N TYR A 151 -14.78 -0.46 1.73
CA TYR A 151 -14.21 0.82 1.32
C TYR A 151 -12.73 0.97 1.69
N ALA A 152 -12.00 -0.14 1.75
CA ALA A 152 -10.55 -0.09 1.86
C ALA A 152 -9.93 0.44 0.56
N LEU A 153 -8.96 1.33 0.68
CA LEU A 153 -8.23 1.89 -0.45
C LEU A 153 -6.81 2.28 0.00
N GLY A 154 -5.82 1.91 -0.78
CA GLY A 154 -4.44 2.25 -0.43
C GLY A 154 -3.43 1.82 -1.46
N MET A 155 -2.16 1.92 -1.08
CA MET A 155 -1.02 1.62 -1.94
C MET A 155 -0.06 0.68 -1.23
N GLY A 156 0.43 -0.31 -1.97
CA GLY A 156 1.49 -1.21 -1.55
C GLY A 156 2.78 -0.90 -2.29
N VAL A 157 3.89 -1.06 -1.58
CA VAL A 157 5.24 -0.92 -2.11
C VAL A 157 6.13 -2.04 -1.57
N MET A 158 6.96 -2.60 -2.44
CA MET A 158 7.97 -3.60 -2.09
C MET A 158 9.11 -3.51 -3.11
N ARG A 159 10.35 -3.75 -2.69
CA ARG A 159 11.49 -3.88 -3.64
C ARG A 159 11.16 -4.86 -4.75
N ARG A 160 11.51 -4.48 -5.99
CA ARG A 160 11.35 -5.33 -7.17
C ARG A 160 12.60 -6.19 -7.33
N TRP A 161 12.42 -7.48 -7.45
CA TRP A 161 13.52 -8.33 -7.88
C TRP A 161 13.93 -7.98 -9.32
N LYS A 162 15.22 -7.83 -9.52
CA LYS A 162 15.85 -7.64 -10.84
C LYS A 162 16.88 -8.73 -11.03
N LYS A 163 16.91 -9.34 -12.23
CA LYS A 163 17.96 -10.28 -12.57
C LYS A 163 19.29 -9.53 -12.54
N GLN A 164 20.24 -10.02 -11.75
CA GLN A 164 21.62 -9.51 -11.81
C GLN A 164 22.17 -9.86 -13.19
N GLN A 165 22.70 -8.86 -13.88
CA GLN A 165 23.39 -9.03 -15.16
C GLN A 165 24.77 -9.62 -14.93
#